data_bff37367a2f08378463a8bda4edcb8ac
#
_entry.id   bff37367a2f08378463a8bda4edcb8ac
#
_cell.length_a   1.000
_cell.length_b   1.000
_cell.length_c   1.000
_cell.angle_alpha   90.00
_cell.angle_beta   90.00
_cell.angle_gamma   90.00
#
_symmetry.space_group_name_H-M   'P 1'
#
loop_
_entity.id
_entity.type
_entity.pdbx_description
1 polymer ?
#
loop_
_entity_poly.entity_id
_entity_poly.type
_entity_poly.pdbx_seq_one_letter_code
_entity_poly.pdbx_strand_id
1 'polypeptide(L)'
;SETSEIRYVGGCIRKIINKEKVDDIDLAINLDPKKVSEIFKKNKISFYETGIKHGTITAKIDDYKFEITTLRKDLISDGRHAKVEFSENWYEDASRRDFTFNAIYSDLYGNLYDPFDGKNDLLCGNVKFIGDPEKRIKEDYLRILRYIRFYLNYSKVAHDEKLKKIIKQNINGVSKISSDRLLDELKKLILSNGFINLAKDEFSSEIISLIFPQLININIFKNINSYSKKILDEKDFIFIISLMIIDSTDNCEYFIYKYNLSNEQKKRIRFISSIFSKDLDKNIFKEKNLWKIFY
;
A
#
# COMPACT_ATOMS: atom_id res chain seq x y z
N SER A 1 -17.78 26.88 22.80
CA SER A 1 -16.80 25.79 22.97
C SER A 1 -16.84 24.91 21.75
N GLU A 2 -15.85 25.03 20.91
CA GLU A 2 -15.66 24.14 19.78
C GLU A 2 -15.45 22.73 20.32
N THR A 3 -16.33 21.80 19.98
CA THR A 3 -16.18 20.38 20.32
C THR A 3 -15.12 19.79 19.39
N SER A 4 -13.88 19.79 19.86
CA SER A 4 -12.82 19.04 19.17
C SER A 4 -13.06 17.55 19.28
N GLU A 5 -12.95 16.85 18.17
CA GLU A 5 -13.19 15.41 18.10
C GLU A 5 -12.03 14.72 17.37
N ILE A 6 -11.59 13.58 17.93
CA ILE A 6 -10.59 12.69 17.33
C ILE A 6 -11.24 11.35 17.03
N ARG A 7 -10.94 10.78 15.85
CA ARG A 7 -11.44 9.48 15.41
C ARG A 7 -10.34 8.64 14.80
N TYR A 8 -10.41 7.33 14.98
CA TYR A 8 -9.68 6.37 14.19
C TYR A 8 -10.15 6.40 12.74
N VAL A 9 -9.27 6.13 11.77
CA VAL A 9 -9.65 6.23 10.35
C VAL A 9 -8.87 5.29 9.43
N GLY A 10 -9.50 4.87 8.35
CA GLY A 10 -8.82 4.26 7.21
C GLY A 10 -8.35 2.83 7.46
N GLY A 11 -7.02 2.60 7.35
CA GLY A 11 -6.43 1.27 7.38
C GLY A 11 -6.73 0.47 8.64
N CYS A 12 -6.64 1.08 9.81
CA CYS A 12 -6.92 0.43 11.09
C CYS A 12 -8.37 -0.02 11.20
N ILE A 13 -9.34 0.84 10.82
CA ILE A 13 -10.77 0.50 10.88
C ILE A 13 -11.11 -0.63 9.92
N ARG A 14 -10.61 -0.57 8.67
CA ARG A 14 -10.80 -1.63 7.68
C ARG A 14 -10.27 -2.97 8.21
N LYS A 15 -9.07 -3.00 8.79
CA LYS A 15 -8.46 -4.21 9.37
C LYS A 15 -9.30 -4.76 10.53
N ILE A 16 -9.80 -3.90 11.43
CA ILE A 16 -10.68 -4.32 12.54
C ILE A 16 -11.96 -4.96 12.02
N ILE A 17 -12.63 -4.35 11.04
CA ILE A 17 -13.86 -4.89 10.45
C ILE A 17 -13.60 -6.26 9.81
N ASN A 18 -12.46 -6.44 9.16
CA ASN A 18 -12.04 -7.71 8.54
C ASN A 18 -11.38 -8.69 9.53
N LYS A 19 -11.29 -8.38 10.82
CA LYS A 19 -10.64 -9.21 11.84
C LYS A 19 -9.15 -9.48 11.52
N GLU A 20 -8.48 -8.53 10.88
CA GLU A 20 -7.05 -8.56 10.58
C GLU A 20 -6.26 -7.90 11.72
N LYS A 21 -4.97 -8.27 11.84
CA LYS A 21 -4.05 -7.61 12.78
C LYS A 21 -3.86 -6.15 12.39
N VAL A 22 -3.99 -5.26 13.35
CA VAL A 22 -3.71 -3.82 13.19
C VAL A 22 -2.25 -3.55 13.57
N ASP A 23 -1.51 -2.97 12.64
CA ASP A 23 -0.10 -2.63 12.84
C ASP A 23 0.10 -1.12 13.04
N ASP A 24 -0.69 -0.30 12.32
CA ASP A 24 -0.62 1.16 12.35
C ASP A 24 -1.97 1.74 12.75
N ILE A 25 -1.94 2.77 13.60
CA ILE A 25 -3.14 3.48 14.05
C ILE A 25 -3.10 4.90 13.50
N ASP A 26 -3.98 5.16 12.54
CA ASP A 26 -4.20 6.50 11.99
C ASP A 26 -5.37 7.17 12.70
N LEU A 27 -5.16 8.40 13.13
CA LEU A 27 -6.16 9.24 13.76
C LEU A 27 -6.44 10.48 12.90
N ALA A 28 -7.70 10.86 12.83
CA ALA A 28 -8.14 12.10 12.21
C ALA A 28 -8.72 13.04 13.29
N ILE A 29 -8.48 14.34 13.15
CA ILE A 29 -8.93 15.36 14.11
C ILE A 29 -9.45 16.60 13.39
N ASN A 30 -10.52 17.19 13.90
CA ASN A 30 -11.14 18.43 13.37
C ASN A 30 -10.54 19.71 13.93
N LEU A 31 -9.26 19.68 14.32
CA LEU A 31 -8.54 20.86 14.81
C LEU A 31 -7.38 21.22 13.87
N ASP A 32 -7.10 22.51 13.79
CA ASP A 32 -5.89 23.00 13.10
C ASP A 32 -4.61 22.41 13.70
N PRO A 33 -3.60 22.02 12.88
CA PRO A 33 -2.38 21.39 13.37
C PRO A 33 -1.62 22.22 14.43
N LYS A 34 -1.64 23.55 14.34
CA LYS A 34 -1.01 24.43 15.33
C LYS A 34 -1.69 24.32 16.70
N LYS A 35 -3.04 24.30 16.70
CA LYS A 35 -3.80 24.10 17.94
C LYS A 35 -3.48 22.73 18.57
N VAL A 36 -3.34 21.67 17.74
CA VAL A 36 -2.95 20.34 18.23
C VAL A 36 -1.55 20.38 18.88
N SER A 37 -0.57 21.03 18.22
CA SER A 37 0.79 21.21 18.78
C SER A 37 0.78 21.99 20.11
N GLU A 38 -0.02 23.02 20.22
CA GLU A 38 -0.19 23.79 21.47
C GLU A 38 -0.76 22.95 22.61
N ILE A 39 -1.80 22.14 22.31
CA ILE A 39 -2.39 21.20 23.28
C ILE A 39 -1.35 20.18 23.74
N PHE A 40 -0.54 19.62 22.85
CA PHE A 40 0.51 18.67 23.21
C PHE A 40 1.60 19.30 24.07
N LYS A 41 2.06 20.51 23.73
CA LYS A 41 3.02 21.28 24.55
C LYS A 41 2.47 21.52 25.95
N LYS A 42 1.22 21.99 26.06
CA LYS A 42 0.55 22.27 27.34
C LYS A 42 0.46 21.02 28.23
N ASN A 43 0.20 19.86 27.63
CA ASN A 43 0.01 18.59 28.33
C ASN A 43 1.32 17.75 28.41
N LYS A 44 2.47 18.31 28.02
CA LYS A 44 3.77 17.64 28.05
C LYS A 44 3.79 16.32 27.25
N ILE A 45 3.01 16.21 26.18
CA ILE A 45 3.02 15.08 25.27
C ILE A 45 4.15 15.26 24.27
N SER A 46 4.99 14.25 24.11
CA SER A 46 6.08 14.24 23.12
C SER A 46 5.52 14.12 21.71
N PHE A 47 5.96 14.94 20.76
CA PHE A 47 5.47 14.89 19.37
C PHE A 47 6.49 15.39 18.35
N TYR A 48 6.28 15.04 17.06
CA TYR A 48 7.09 15.44 15.93
C TYR A 48 6.21 16.11 14.87
N GLU A 49 6.66 17.24 14.32
CA GLU A 49 5.95 18.05 13.32
C GLU A 49 6.40 17.75 11.87
N THR A 50 6.96 16.57 11.60
CA THR A 50 7.54 16.22 10.29
C THR A 50 6.56 16.31 9.13
N GLY A 51 5.26 16.17 9.39
CA GLY A 51 4.17 16.21 8.39
C GLY A 51 3.25 17.44 8.52
N ILE A 52 3.59 18.46 9.30
CA ILE A 52 2.68 19.57 9.64
C ILE A 52 2.14 20.33 8.42
N LYS A 53 2.94 20.47 7.35
CA LYS A 53 2.49 21.08 6.09
C LYS A 53 1.33 20.33 5.43
N HIS A 54 1.19 19.06 5.72
CA HIS A 54 0.10 18.18 5.25
C HIS A 54 -0.94 17.91 6.36
N GLY A 55 -0.82 18.57 7.49
CA GLY A 55 -1.72 18.44 8.63
C GLY A 55 -1.43 17.24 9.54
N THR A 56 -0.30 16.54 9.37
CA THR A 56 0.02 15.35 10.17
C THR A 56 1.04 15.69 11.26
N ILE A 57 0.73 15.26 12.49
CA ILE A 57 1.58 15.34 13.67
C ILE A 57 1.71 13.92 14.23
N THR A 58 2.93 13.50 14.54
CA THR A 58 3.17 12.20 15.18
C THR A 58 3.33 12.40 16.68
N ALA A 59 2.37 11.95 17.48
CA ALA A 59 2.50 11.89 18.93
C ALA A 59 3.23 10.63 19.37
N LYS A 60 4.07 10.74 20.41
CA LYS A 60 4.69 9.61 21.07
C LYS A 60 4.19 9.54 22.52
N ILE A 61 3.55 8.42 22.86
CA ILE A 61 3.07 8.13 24.21
C ILE A 61 3.66 6.77 24.58
N ASP A 62 4.53 6.74 25.58
CA ASP A 62 5.35 5.60 25.94
C ASP A 62 6.14 5.08 24.72
N ASP A 63 5.97 3.82 24.37
CA ASP A 63 6.61 3.20 23.20
C ASP A 63 5.76 3.28 21.92
N TYR A 64 4.57 3.86 21.99
CA TYR A 64 3.64 3.93 20.87
C TYR A 64 3.75 5.26 20.11
N LYS A 65 3.60 5.19 18.79
CA LYS A 65 3.50 6.35 17.90
C LYS A 65 2.11 6.40 17.28
N PHE A 66 1.51 7.58 17.30
CA PHE A 66 0.18 7.83 16.75
C PHE A 66 0.29 8.92 15.69
N GLU A 67 -0.10 8.61 14.48
CA GLU A 67 -0.21 9.62 13.42
C GLU A 67 -1.58 10.29 13.48
N ILE A 68 -1.58 11.58 13.78
CA ILE A 68 -2.79 12.39 13.92
C ILE A 68 -2.81 13.38 12.78
N THR A 69 -3.81 13.24 11.90
CA THR A 69 -3.96 14.10 10.72
C THR A 69 -5.19 14.98 10.86
N THR A 70 -5.00 16.28 10.71
CA THR A 70 -6.10 17.25 10.64
C THR A 70 -6.96 16.97 9.41
N LEU A 71 -8.28 17.06 9.56
CA LEU A 71 -9.22 16.98 8.45
C LEU A 71 -8.87 18.01 7.38
N ARG A 72 -8.97 17.62 6.13
CA ARG A 72 -8.60 18.49 5.02
C ARG A 72 -9.37 18.19 3.75
N LYS A 73 -9.45 19.16 2.86
CA LYS A 73 -9.85 18.98 1.46
C LYS A 73 -8.66 19.25 0.54
N ASP A 74 -8.58 18.54 -0.54
CA ASP A 74 -7.56 18.74 -1.55
C ASP A 74 -8.08 19.79 -2.55
N LEU A 75 -7.42 20.96 -2.65
CA LEU A 75 -7.81 22.04 -3.58
C LEU A 75 -7.33 21.74 -5.00
N ILE A 76 -6.10 21.25 -5.14
CA ILE A 76 -5.47 20.84 -6.40
C ILE A 76 -4.62 19.63 -6.07
N SER A 77 -4.78 18.53 -6.78
CA SER A 77 -3.95 17.34 -6.63
C SER A 77 -3.31 17.00 -7.97
N ASP A 78 -1.98 16.96 -8.00
CA ASP A 78 -1.17 16.40 -9.08
C ASP A 78 -0.55 15.05 -8.70
N GLY A 79 -1.14 14.41 -7.68
CA GLY A 79 -0.71 13.12 -7.13
C GLY A 79 0.43 13.20 -6.11
N ARG A 80 1.29 14.22 -6.16
CA ARG A 80 2.43 14.37 -5.22
C ARG A 80 2.32 15.62 -4.34
N HIS A 81 1.80 16.70 -4.87
CA HIS A 81 1.69 18.00 -4.21
C HIS A 81 0.23 18.46 -4.21
N ALA A 82 -0.53 17.97 -3.25
CA ALA A 82 -1.85 18.52 -2.99
C ALA A 82 -1.69 19.85 -2.24
N LYS A 83 -2.20 20.94 -2.80
CA LYS A 83 -2.46 22.13 -2.00
C LYS A 83 -3.67 21.79 -1.13
N VAL A 84 -3.44 21.62 0.15
CA VAL A 84 -4.48 21.23 1.10
C VAL A 84 -5.05 22.47 1.79
N GLU A 85 -6.34 22.43 2.07
CA GLU A 85 -7.00 23.36 2.97
C GLU A 85 -7.54 22.54 4.15
N PHE A 86 -7.22 22.96 5.38
CA PHE A 86 -7.73 22.28 6.56
C PHE A 86 -9.23 22.51 6.69
N SER A 87 -9.94 21.50 7.13
CA SER A 87 -11.39 21.49 7.26
C SER A 87 -11.78 20.97 8.65
N GLU A 88 -12.95 21.36 9.13
CA GLU A 88 -13.58 20.76 10.32
C GLU A 88 -14.64 19.73 9.93
N ASN A 89 -14.89 19.57 8.62
CA ASN A 89 -15.97 18.75 8.09
C ASN A 89 -15.48 17.32 7.77
N TRP A 90 -16.00 16.35 8.49
CA TRP A 90 -15.71 14.93 8.33
C TRP A 90 -16.07 14.39 6.93
N TYR A 91 -17.16 14.89 6.32
CA TYR A 91 -17.56 14.48 4.99
C TYR A 91 -16.58 14.96 3.90
N GLU A 92 -16.04 16.17 4.04
CA GLU A 92 -15.03 16.70 3.10
C GLU A 92 -13.75 15.85 3.14
N ASP A 93 -13.25 15.50 4.34
CA ASP A 93 -12.08 14.62 4.48
C ASP A 93 -12.36 13.22 3.93
N ALA A 94 -13.55 12.68 4.19
CA ALA A 94 -13.96 11.38 3.65
C ALA A 94 -14.02 11.40 2.11
N SER A 95 -14.54 12.46 1.51
CA SER A 95 -14.74 12.60 0.05
C SER A 95 -13.43 12.63 -0.74
N ARG A 96 -12.32 13.09 -0.15
CA ARG A 96 -11.01 13.11 -0.82
C ARG A 96 -10.31 11.76 -0.81
N ARG A 97 -10.75 10.79 0.00
CA ARG A 97 -10.13 9.46 0.09
C ARG A 97 -10.39 8.65 -1.18
N ASP A 98 -9.63 7.59 -1.36
CA ASP A 98 -9.66 6.79 -2.59
C ASP A 98 -10.88 5.84 -2.66
N PHE A 99 -11.04 4.95 -1.65
CA PHE A 99 -12.05 3.91 -1.63
C PHE A 99 -13.00 4.07 -0.45
N THR A 100 -14.27 3.65 -0.62
CA THR A 100 -15.33 3.77 0.38
C THR A 100 -14.90 3.19 1.73
N PHE A 101 -14.31 2.01 1.77
CA PHE A 101 -13.86 1.35 3.00
C PHE A 101 -12.61 2.00 3.65
N ASN A 102 -11.94 2.93 2.98
CA ASN A 102 -10.86 3.74 3.56
C ASN A 102 -11.37 5.06 4.14
N ALA A 103 -12.66 5.36 3.98
CA ALA A 103 -13.32 6.56 4.51
C ALA A 103 -14.27 6.24 5.69
N ILE A 104 -14.02 5.15 6.40
CA ILE A 104 -14.72 4.79 7.61
C ILE A 104 -13.94 5.34 8.79
N TYR A 105 -14.64 6.03 9.67
CA TYR A 105 -14.10 6.58 10.92
C TYR A 105 -14.77 5.89 12.12
N SER A 106 -14.07 5.84 13.23
CA SER A 106 -14.63 5.38 14.50
C SER A 106 -14.25 6.34 15.62
N ASP A 107 -15.21 6.68 16.48
CA ASP A 107 -14.89 7.35 17.73
C ASP A 107 -14.18 6.40 18.71
N LEU A 108 -13.84 6.92 19.89
CA LEU A 108 -13.17 6.15 20.95
C LEU A 108 -14.06 5.06 21.58
N TYR A 109 -15.37 5.09 21.32
CA TYR A 109 -16.35 4.14 21.84
C TYR A 109 -16.73 3.05 20.82
N GLY A 110 -16.19 3.14 19.58
CA GLY A 110 -16.47 2.18 18.50
C GLY A 110 -17.68 2.54 17.64
N ASN A 111 -18.31 3.73 17.82
CA ASN A 111 -19.35 4.18 16.92
C ASN A 111 -18.75 4.57 15.58
N LEU A 112 -19.33 4.08 14.49
CA LEU A 112 -18.82 4.32 13.14
C LEU A 112 -19.48 5.54 12.52
N TYR A 113 -18.66 6.34 11.82
CA TYR A 113 -19.10 7.32 10.85
C TYR A 113 -18.65 6.87 9.47
N ASP A 114 -19.57 6.45 8.63
CA ASP A 114 -19.34 5.81 7.32
C ASP A 114 -20.23 6.47 6.25
N PRO A 115 -19.83 7.65 5.73
CA PRO A 115 -20.68 8.43 4.84
C PRO A 115 -20.85 7.81 3.44
N PHE A 116 -20.07 6.79 3.08
CA PHE A 116 -20.09 6.17 1.76
C PHE A 116 -20.44 4.67 1.78
N ASP A 117 -20.98 4.19 2.91
CA ASP A 117 -21.33 2.76 3.09
C ASP A 117 -20.15 1.80 2.84
N GLY A 118 -18.95 2.26 3.21
CA GLY A 118 -17.71 1.51 3.00
C GLY A 118 -17.64 0.22 3.80
N LYS A 119 -18.31 0.14 4.95
CA LYS A 119 -18.43 -1.10 5.73
C LYS A 119 -19.18 -2.18 4.95
N ASN A 120 -20.29 -1.83 4.33
CA ASN A 120 -21.05 -2.76 3.50
C ASN A 120 -20.27 -3.17 2.26
N ASP A 121 -19.64 -2.22 1.55
CA ASP A 121 -18.77 -2.52 0.41
C ASP A 121 -17.66 -3.51 0.80
N LEU A 122 -17.00 -3.31 1.95
CA LEU A 122 -15.96 -4.21 2.46
C LEU A 122 -16.50 -5.62 2.76
N LEU A 123 -17.64 -5.73 3.42
CA LEU A 123 -18.26 -7.01 3.78
C LEU A 123 -18.75 -7.78 2.54
N CYS A 124 -19.29 -7.08 1.55
CA CYS A 124 -19.70 -7.64 0.26
C CYS A 124 -18.51 -7.93 -0.66
N GLY A 125 -17.33 -7.40 -0.36
CA GLY A 125 -16.13 -7.54 -1.19
C GLY A 125 -16.13 -6.63 -2.41
N ASN A 126 -16.75 -5.47 -2.33
CA ASN A 126 -16.75 -4.45 -3.36
C ASN A 126 -15.57 -3.48 -3.16
N VAL A 127 -14.70 -3.36 -4.15
CA VAL A 127 -13.63 -2.35 -4.15
C VAL A 127 -14.08 -1.15 -4.96
N LYS A 128 -14.68 -0.17 -4.29
CA LYS A 128 -15.38 0.95 -4.91
C LYS A 128 -14.69 2.27 -4.63
N PHE A 129 -14.43 3.05 -5.69
CA PHE A 129 -13.93 4.42 -5.57
C PHE A 129 -15.00 5.36 -4.98
N ILE A 130 -14.56 6.36 -4.24
CA ILE A 130 -15.43 7.45 -3.80
C ILE A 130 -15.56 8.44 -4.97
N GLY A 131 -16.79 8.63 -5.46
CA GLY A 131 -17.05 9.49 -6.61
C GLY A 131 -16.74 8.82 -7.95
N ASP A 132 -16.39 9.62 -8.95
CA ASP A 132 -16.13 9.15 -10.31
C ASP A 132 -14.75 8.48 -10.43
N PRO A 133 -14.65 7.19 -10.81
CA PRO A 133 -13.39 6.46 -10.85
C PRO A 133 -12.35 7.06 -11.79
N GLU A 134 -12.77 7.59 -12.94
CA GLU A 134 -11.85 8.16 -13.92
C GLU A 134 -11.21 9.45 -13.40
N LYS A 135 -12.01 10.34 -12.79
CA LYS A 135 -11.51 11.55 -12.14
C LYS A 135 -10.53 11.19 -11.02
N ARG A 136 -10.90 10.23 -10.18
CA ARG A 136 -10.07 9.78 -9.06
C ARG A 136 -8.73 9.20 -9.50
N ILE A 137 -8.69 8.44 -10.60
CA ILE A 137 -7.46 7.90 -11.18
C ILE A 137 -6.61 9.04 -11.77
N LYS A 138 -7.21 10.01 -12.46
CA LYS A 138 -6.49 11.15 -13.05
C LYS A 138 -5.88 12.10 -12.01
N GLU A 139 -6.48 12.22 -10.83
CA GLU A 139 -5.90 12.96 -9.70
C GLU A 139 -4.62 12.30 -9.16
N ASP A 140 -4.57 10.97 -9.12
CA ASP A 140 -3.40 10.20 -8.69
C ASP A 140 -3.41 8.80 -9.33
N TYR A 141 -2.57 8.60 -10.34
CA TYR A 141 -2.48 7.34 -11.07
C TYR A 141 -2.01 6.16 -10.21
N LEU A 142 -1.41 6.40 -9.01
CA LEU A 142 -1.09 5.35 -8.05
C LEU A 142 -2.34 4.59 -7.59
N ARG A 143 -3.51 5.22 -7.68
CA ARG A 143 -4.78 4.57 -7.33
C ARG A 143 -5.10 3.36 -8.20
N ILE A 144 -4.52 3.23 -9.39
CA ILE A 144 -4.60 2.01 -10.21
C ILE A 144 -3.94 0.83 -9.46
N LEU A 145 -2.70 1.01 -8.99
CA LEU A 145 -2.01 -0.02 -8.21
C LEU A 145 -2.72 -0.33 -6.90
N ARG A 146 -3.21 0.72 -6.22
CA ARG A 146 -3.97 0.58 -4.98
C ARG A 146 -5.27 -0.20 -5.20
N TYR A 147 -5.97 0.03 -6.33
CA TYR A 147 -7.13 -0.75 -6.71
C TYR A 147 -6.79 -2.22 -6.87
N ILE A 148 -5.76 -2.56 -7.64
CA ILE A 148 -5.31 -3.95 -7.81
C ILE A 148 -5.00 -4.60 -6.47
N ARG A 149 -4.22 -3.93 -5.61
CA ARG A 149 -3.89 -4.45 -4.29
C ARG A 149 -5.13 -4.69 -3.42
N PHE A 150 -6.06 -3.75 -3.36
CA PHE A 150 -7.27 -3.91 -2.57
C PHE A 150 -8.22 -4.96 -3.17
N TYR A 151 -8.31 -5.02 -4.50
CA TYR A 151 -9.09 -6.03 -5.18
C TYR A 151 -8.59 -7.45 -4.83
N LEU A 152 -7.31 -7.71 -4.97
CA LEU A 152 -6.73 -9.01 -4.66
C LEU A 152 -6.87 -9.41 -3.19
N ASN A 153 -6.96 -8.44 -2.28
CA ASN A 153 -7.10 -8.71 -0.84
C ASN A 153 -8.56 -8.86 -0.38
N TYR A 154 -9.47 -8.08 -0.94
CA TYR A 154 -10.81 -7.92 -0.35
C TYR A 154 -11.94 -8.27 -1.30
N SER A 155 -11.72 -8.33 -2.63
CA SER A 155 -12.82 -8.57 -3.55
C SER A 155 -13.38 -9.98 -3.46
N LYS A 156 -14.70 -10.07 -3.52
CA LYS A 156 -15.48 -11.30 -3.63
C LYS A 156 -16.30 -11.35 -4.92
N VAL A 157 -16.16 -10.31 -5.75
CA VAL A 157 -16.90 -10.14 -7.00
C VAL A 157 -15.92 -9.94 -8.16
N ALA A 158 -16.35 -10.18 -9.39
CA ALA A 158 -15.54 -9.91 -10.57
C ALA A 158 -15.27 -8.41 -10.75
N HIS A 159 -14.20 -8.08 -11.47
CA HIS A 159 -13.94 -6.69 -11.86
C HIS A 159 -15.11 -6.09 -12.64
N ASP A 160 -15.46 -4.85 -12.33
CA ASP A 160 -16.41 -4.10 -13.13
C ASP A 160 -15.82 -3.78 -14.52
N GLU A 161 -16.53 -4.12 -15.58
CA GLU A 161 -16.05 -3.99 -16.95
C GLU A 161 -15.83 -2.53 -17.38
N LYS A 162 -16.61 -1.59 -16.83
CA LYS A 162 -16.39 -0.16 -17.08
C LYS A 162 -15.11 0.31 -16.40
N LEU A 163 -14.90 -0.10 -15.18
CA LEU A 163 -13.68 0.24 -14.43
C LEU A 163 -12.43 -0.35 -15.09
N LYS A 164 -12.48 -1.59 -15.61
CA LYS A 164 -11.38 -2.18 -16.39
C LYS A 164 -11.01 -1.31 -17.60
N LYS A 165 -12.01 -0.83 -18.34
CA LYS A 165 -11.79 0.07 -19.48
C LYS A 165 -11.14 1.39 -19.03
N ILE A 166 -11.64 2.01 -17.97
CA ILE A 166 -11.11 3.26 -17.42
C ILE A 166 -9.64 3.07 -17.01
N ILE A 167 -9.30 1.98 -16.30
CA ILE A 167 -7.93 1.69 -15.88
C ILE A 167 -7.02 1.54 -17.10
N LYS A 168 -7.40 0.75 -18.11
CA LYS A 168 -6.61 0.55 -19.32
C LYS A 168 -6.38 1.86 -20.10
N GLN A 169 -7.39 2.71 -20.20
CA GLN A 169 -7.29 4.01 -20.88
C GLN A 169 -6.34 4.98 -20.16
N ASN A 170 -6.20 4.84 -18.84
CA ASN A 170 -5.42 5.75 -18.02
C ASN A 170 -4.06 5.17 -17.57
N ILE A 171 -3.69 3.96 -18.00
CA ILE A 171 -2.48 3.25 -17.55
C ILE A 171 -1.20 4.03 -17.83
N ASN A 172 -1.12 4.73 -18.97
CA ASN A 172 0.05 5.52 -19.35
C ASN A 172 0.35 6.66 -18.35
N GLY A 173 -0.66 7.12 -17.60
CA GLY A 173 -0.48 8.13 -16.55
C GLY A 173 0.41 7.67 -15.40
N VAL A 174 0.57 6.35 -15.21
CA VAL A 174 1.44 5.76 -14.19
C VAL A 174 2.91 6.16 -14.39
N SER A 175 3.33 6.47 -15.62
CA SER A 175 4.69 6.96 -15.91
C SER A 175 5.03 8.30 -15.23
N LYS A 176 4.03 9.05 -14.78
CA LYS A 176 4.20 10.34 -14.05
C LYS A 176 4.50 10.11 -12.55
N ILE A 177 4.36 8.90 -12.05
CA ILE A 177 4.57 8.57 -10.64
C ILE A 177 6.06 8.31 -10.41
N SER A 178 6.58 8.80 -9.27
CA SER A 178 7.98 8.52 -8.90
C SER A 178 8.21 7.02 -8.63
N SER A 179 9.42 6.57 -8.95
CA SER A 179 9.83 5.18 -8.73
C SER A 179 9.66 4.73 -7.29
N ASP A 180 9.92 5.61 -6.33
CA ASP A 180 9.79 5.30 -4.89
C ASP A 180 8.33 5.00 -4.52
N ARG A 181 7.36 5.82 -5.00
CA ARG A 181 5.93 5.59 -4.73
C ARG A 181 5.44 4.29 -5.38
N LEU A 182 5.92 4.01 -6.61
CA LEU A 182 5.59 2.76 -7.30
C LEU A 182 6.14 1.55 -6.55
N LEU A 183 7.39 1.62 -6.11
CA LEU A 183 8.05 0.55 -5.36
C LEU A 183 7.38 0.30 -4.01
N ASP A 184 7.01 1.36 -3.29
CA ASP A 184 6.32 1.26 -2.00
C ASP A 184 4.96 0.57 -2.15
N GLU A 185 4.19 0.91 -3.18
CA GLU A 185 2.89 0.29 -3.40
C GLU A 185 3.03 -1.15 -3.91
N LEU A 186 4.04 -1.44 -4.74
CA LEU A 186 4.40 -2.81 -5.14
C LEU A 186 4.80 -3.65 -3.93
N LYS A 187 5.59 -3.10 -3.01
CA LYS A 187 5.97 -3.77 -1.77
C LYS A 187 4.75 -4.11 -0.92
N LYS A 188 3.82 -3.16 -0.77
CA LYS A 188 2.55 -3.40 -0.05
C LYS A 188 1.70 -4.48 -0.72
N LEU A 189 1.68 -4.55 -2.05
CA LEU A 189 1.00 -5.61 -2.79
C LEU A 189 1.64 -6.98 -2.52
N ILE A 190 2.95 -7.09 -2.72
CA ILE A 190 3.69 -8.36 -2.59
C ILE A 190 3.62 -8.92 -1.16
N LEU A 191 3.67 -8.05 -0.15
CA LEU A 191 3.59 -8.46 1.25
C LEU A 191 2.15 -8.66 1.77
N SER A 192 1.15 -8.40 0.93
CA SER A 192 -0.25 -8.60 1.32
C SER A 192 -0.71 -10.05 1.16
N ASN A 193 -1.73 -10.44 1.94
CA ASN A 193 -2.32 -11.78 1.86
C ASN A 193 -2.91 -12.08 0.47
N GLY A 194 -3.37 -11.05 -0.24
CA GLY A 194 -3.96 -11.17 -1.58
C GLY A 194 -2.94 -11.40 -2.69
N PHE A 195 -1.64 -11.24 -2.45
CA PHE A 195 -0.60 -11.39 -3.47
C PHE A 195 -0.67 -12.73 -4.21
N ILE A 196 -0.97 -13.81 -3.49
CA ILE A 196 -1.09 -15.17 -4.08
C ILE A 196 -2.17 -15.27 -5.18
N ASN A 197 -3.12 -14.34 -5.19
CA ASN A 197 -4.18 -14.29 -6.20
C ASN A 197 -3.74 -13.56 -7.48
N LEU A 198 -2.63 -12.83 -7.45
CA LEU A 198 -2.15 -12.02 -8.59
C LEU A 198 -1.99 -12.86 -9.87
N ALA A 199 -1.33 -14.01 -9.77
CA ALA A 199 -1.10 -14.88 -10.94
C ALA A 199 -2.36 -15.61 -11.43
N LYS A 200 -3.45 -15.59 -10.65
CA LYS A 200 -4.74 -16.23 -10.99
C LYS A 200 -5.74 -15.25 -11.58
N ASP A 201 -5.58 -13.97 -11.28
CA ASP A 201 -6.45 -12.90 -11.80
C ASP A 201 -5.79 -12.27 -13.03
N GLU A 202 -6.34 -12.57 -14.20
CA GLU A 202 -5.77 -12.17 -15.50
C GLU A 202 -5.68 -10.66 -15.64
N PHE A 203 -6.73 -9.92 -15.22
CA PHE A 203 -6.72 -8.46 -15.34
C PHE A 203 -5.68 -7.82 -14.43
N SER A 204 -5.60 -8.24 -13.17
CA SER A 204 -4.61 -7.73 -12.23
C SER A 204 -3.19 -8.03 -12.71
N SER A 205 -2.95 -9.26 -13.22
CA SER A 205 -1.66 -9.67 -13.76
C SER A 205 -1.26 -8.84 -14.99
N GLU A 206 -2.19 -8.59 -15.92
CA GLU A 206 -2.00 -7.73 -17.08
C GLU A 206 -1.59 -6.32 -16.65
N ILE A 207 -2.35 -5.69 -15.75
CA ILE A 207 -2.07 -4.33 -15.30
C ILE A 207 -0.72 -4.23 -14.58
N ILE A 208 -0.40 -5.19 -13.72
CA ILE A 208 0.89 -5.23 -13.03
C ILE A 208 2.05 -5.39 -14.03
N SER A 209 1.92 -6.25 -15.05
CA SER A 209 2.93 -6.43 -16.09
C SER A 209 3.13 -5.18 -16.95
N LEU A 210 2.07 -4.41 -17.22
CA LEU A 210 2.17 -3.14 -17.93
C LEU A 210 2.91 -2.07 -17.11
N ILE A 211 2.71 -2.02 -15.79
CA ILE A 211 3.36 -1.05 -14.90
C ILE A 211 4.79 -1.45 -14.59
N PHE A 212 5.02 -2.73 -14.37
CA PHE A 212 6.31 -3.33 -14.01
C PHE A 212 6.70 -4.42 -15.02
N PRO A 213 7.12 -4.06 -16.24
CA PRO A 213 7.47 -5.04 -17.26
C PRO A 213 8.63 -5.95 -16.87
N GLN A 214 9.39 -5.59 -15.83
CA GLN A 214 10.44 -6.43 -15.27
C GLN A 214 9.93 -7.65 -14.49
N LEU A 215 8.64 -7.68 -14.12
CA LEU A 215 8.04 -8.80 -13.37
C LEU A 215 7.60 -9.93 -14.32
N ILE A 216 8.55 -10.51 -15.02
CA ILE A 216 8.33 -11.50 -16.08
C ILE A 216 7.84 -12.85 -15.56
N ASN A 217 8.15 -13.20 -14.31
CA ASN A 217 7.87 -14.51 -13.72
C ASN A 217 6.64 -14.53 -12.80
N ILE A 218 5.64 -13.65 -13.00
CA ILE A 218 4.42 -13.63 -12.15
C ILE A 218 3.73 -15.00 -12.14
N ASN A 219 3.74 -15.72 -13.24
CA ASN A 219 3.07 -17.01 -13.40
C ASN A 219 3.60 -18.12 -12.51
N ILE A 220 4.82 -18.01 -11.95
CA ILE A 220 5.35 -19.01 -10.99
C ILE A 220 4.46 -19.15 -9.76
N PHE A 221 3.70 -18.10 -9.42
CA PHE A 221 2.79 -18.08 -8.29
C PHE A 221 1.40 -18.67 -8.58
N LYS A 222 1.13 -19.14 -9.82
CA LYS A 222 -0.19 -19.65 -10.21
C LYS A 222 -0.54 -20.95 -9.49
N ASN A 223 0.42 -21.83 -9.31
CA ASN A 223 0.25 -23.19 -8.76
C ASN A 223 1.11 -23.39 -7.51
N ILE A 224 0.89 -22.59 -6.48
CA ILE A 224 1.62 -22.68 -5.22
C ILE A 224 0.98 -23.77 -4.36
N ASN A 225 1.77 -24.78 -3.97
CA ASN A 225 1.35 -25.78 -3.00
C ASN A 225 1.44 -25.24 -1.56
N SER A 226 0.93 -26.00 -0.59
CA SER A 226 0.89 -25.59 0.83
C SER A 226 2.29 -25.36 1.42
N TYR A 227 3.29 -26.13 1.00
CA TYR A 227 4.68 -25.97 1.44
C TYR A 227 5.29 -24.67 0.90
N SER A 228 5.17 -24.43 -0.41
CA SER A 228 5.65 -23.19 -1.03
C SER A 228 4.95 -21.94 -0.46
N LYS A 229 3.66 -22.06 -0.11
CA LYS A 229 2.93 -20.98 0.55
C LYS A 229 3.55 -20.63 1.90
N LYS A 230 3.84 -21.60 2.75
CA LYS A 230 4.52 -21.35 4.05
C LYS A 230 5.85 -20.63 3.87
N ILE A 231 6.66 -21.04 2.87
CA ILE A 231 7.93 -20.38 2.57
C ILE A 231 7.71 -18.93 2.15
N LEU A 232 6.69 -18.65 1.33
CA LEU A 232 6.37 -17.28 0.90
C LEU A 232 5.87 -16.40 2.05
N ASP A 233 5.08 -16.96 2.95
CA ASP A 233 4.57 -16.25 4.14
C ASP A 233 5.71 -15.82 5.09
N GLU A 234 6.83 -16.54 5.09
CA GLU A 234 8.01 -16.25 5.90
C GLU A 234 9.04 -15.36 5.18
N LYS A 235 8.86 -15.06 3.89
CA LYS A 235 9.85 -14.34 3.09
C LYS A 235 9.55 -12.86 3.02
N ASP A 236 10.63 -12.11 2.87
CA ASP A 236 10.54 -10.69 2.68
C ASP A 236 10.33 -10.29 1.21
N PHE A 237 10.09 -9.01 1.01
CA PHE A 237 9.90 -8.41 -0.31
C PHE A 237 11.04 -8.74 -1.28
N ILE A 238 12.31 -8.65 -0.84
CA ILE A 238 13.48 -8.83 -1.73
C ILE A 238 13.57 -10.24 -2.26
N PHE A 239 13.24 -11.24 -1.45
CA PHE A 239 13.22 -12.62 -1.92
C PHE A 239 12.13 -12.82 -2.99
N ILE A 240 10.90 -12.37 -2.71
CA ILE A 240 9.77 -12.57 -3.62
C ILE A 240 9.98 -11.82 -4.93
N ILE A 241 10.45 -10.56 -4.88
CA ILE A 241 10.70 -9.77 -6.07
C ILE A 241 11.83 -10.38 -6.91
N SER A 242 12.86 -10.95 -6.28
CA SER A 242 13.95 -11.64 -7.00
C SER A 242 13.43 -12.79 -7.85
N LEU A 243 12.48 -13.60 -7.32
CA LEU A 243 11.85 -14.67 -8.09
C LEU A 243 11.10 -14.16 -9.33
N MET A 244 10.58 -12.94 -9.26
CA MET A 244 9.78 -12.34 -10.33
C MET A 244 10.63 -11.70 -11.44
N ILE A 245 11.84 -11.21 -11.12
CA ILE A 245 12.65 -10.39 -12.04
C ILE A 245 13.86 -11.10 -12.61
N ILE A 246 14.29 -12.25 -12.07
CA ILE A 246 15.49 -12.98 -12.54
C ILE A 246 15.12 -13.85 -13.73
N ASP A 247 15.85 -13.68 -14.85
CA ASP A 247 15.60 -14.35 -16.13
C ASP A 247 16.86 -14.68 -16.93
N SER A 248 18.02 -14.67 -16.31
CA SER A 248 19.32 -14.86 -16.96
C SER A 248 19.73 -13.72 -17.93
N THR A 249 19.00 -12.61 -17.95
CA THR A 249 19.37 -11.36 -18.64
C THR A 249 19.78 -10.28 -17.63
N ASP A 250 19.92 -9.04 -18.09
CA ASP A 250 20.18 -7.87 -17.23
C ASP A 250 18.92 -7.27 -16.59
N ASN A 251 17.77 -7.93 -16.71
CA ASN A 251 16.48 -7.46 -16.23
C ASN A 251 16.50 -7.10 -14.73
N CYS A 252 17.18 -7.91 -13.90
CA CYS A 252 17.32 -7.60 -12.47
C CYS A 252 18.18 -6.36 -12.21
N GLU A 253 19.25 -6.10 -13.00
CA GLU A 253 20.06 -4.89 -12.87
C GLU A 253 19.27 -3.65 -13.31
N TYR A 254 18.46 -3.77 -14.37
CA TYR A 254 17.56 -2.68 -14.78
C TYR A 254 16.53 -2.36 -13.70
N PHE A 255 15.94 -3.37 -13.07
CA PHE A 255 15.01 -3.17 -11.93
C PHE A 255 15.70 -2.46 -10.76
N ILE A 256 16.89 -2.90 -10.37
CA ILE A 256 17.72 -2.31 -9.33
C ILE A 256 17.99 -0.82 -9.61
N TYR A 257 18.35 -0.49 -10.84
CA TYR A 257 18.62 0.87 -11.27
C TYR A 257 17.35 1.73 -11.27
N LYS A 258 16.29 1.26 -11.92
CA LYS A 258 15.01 1.99 -12.09
C LYS A 258 14.38 2.38 -10.75
N TYR A 259 14.44 1.49 -9.78
CA TYR A 259 13.80 1.69 -8.47
C TYR A 259 14.77 2.12 -7.36
N ASN A 260 16.01 2.45 -7.72
CA ASN A 260 17.05 2.98 -6.82
C ASN A 260 17.13 2.22 -5.47
N LEU A 261 17.24 0.90 -5.55
CA LEU A 261 17.27 0.03 -4.37
C LEU A 261 18.47 0.34 -3.48
N SER A 262 18.37 0.06 -2.18
CA SER A 262 19.49 0.21 -1.24
C SER A 262 20.64 -0.75 -1.57
N ASN A 263 21.84 -0.44 -1.12
CA ASN A 263 23.03 -1.27 -1.36
C ASN A 263 22.87 -2.70 -0.82
N GLU A 264 22.19 -2.85 0.32
CA GLU A 264 21.88 -4.15 0.90
C GLU A 264 20.92 -4.95 0.01
N GLN A 265 19.84 -4.31 -0.44
CA GLN A 265 18.87 -4.92 -1.35
C GLN A 265 19.51 -5.34 -2.67
N LYS A 266 20.37 -4.49 -3.26
CA LYS A 266 21.14 -4.80 -4.47
C LYS A 266 22.01 -6.04 -4.28
N LYS A 267 22.78 -6.10 -3.18
CA LYS A 267 23.63 -7.25 -2.87
C LYS A 267 22.81 -8.55 -2.77
N ARG A 268 21.65 -8.50 -2.10
CA ARG A 268 20.78 -9.67 -1.94
C ARG A 268 20.20 -10.15 -3.27
N ILE A 269 19.70 -9.26 -4.13
CA ILE A 269 19.16 -9.63 -5.45
C ILE A 269 20.26 -10.26 -6.31
N ARG A 270 21.45 -9.65 -6.37
CA ARG A 270 22.60 -10.17 -7.13
C ARG A 270 23.06 -11.54 -6.63
N PHE A 271 23.06 -11.72 -5.30
CA PHE A 271 23.37 -13.01 -4.71
C PHE A 271 22.36 -14.07 -5.15
N ILE A 272 21.06 -13.80 -5.05
CA ILE A 272 19.99 -14.72 -5.48
C ILE A 272 20.14 -15.01 -6.99
N SER A 273 20.36 -13.99 -7.81
CA SER A 273 20.58 -14.15 -9.26
C SER A 273 21.78 -15.04 -9.58
N SER A 274 22.88 -14.89 -8.83
CA SER A 274 24.07 -15.73 -9.03
C SER A 274 23.84 -17.21 -8.68
N ILE A 275 22.87 -17.50 -7.81
CA ILE A 275 22.45 -18.87 -7.50
C ILE A 275 21.59 -19.45 -8.63
N PHE A 276 20.65 -18.67 -9.15
CA PHE A 276 19.77 -19.11 -10.25
C PHE A 276 20.52 -19.35 -11.56
N SER A 277 21.66 -18.66 -11.80
CA SER A 277 22.50 -18.85 -13.00
C SER A 277 23.43 -20.08 -12.94
N LYS A 278 23.50 -20.75 -11.78
CA LYS A 278 24.30 -21.96 -11.63
C LYS A 278 23.40 -23.18 -11.78
N ASP A 279 23.85 -24.19 -12.57
CA ASP A 279 23.25 -25.52 -12.51
C ASP A 279 23.37 -26.03 -11.07
N LEU A 280 22.27 -25.94 -10.32
CA LEU A 280 22.24 -26.31 -8.92
C LEU A 280 22.22 -27.81 -8.80
N ASP A 281 23.40 -28.44 -8.66
CA ASP A 281 23.49 -29.81 -8.19
C ASP A 281 22.81 -29.88 -6.79
N LYS A 282 21.99 -30.94 -6.56
CA LYS A 282 21.34 -31.20 -5.26
C LYS A 282 22.35 -31.20 -4.09
N ASN A 283 23.61 -31.38 -4.35
CA ASN A 283 24.70 -31.29 -3.37
C ASN A 283 24.96 -29.87 -2.84
N ILE A 284 24.53 -28.82 -3.55
CA ILE A 284 24.68 -27.43 -3.09
C ILE A 284 23.86 -27.19 -1.81
N PHE A 285 22.73 -27.88 -1.65
CA PHE A 285 21.86 -27.75 -0.47
C PHE A 285 22.33 -28.56 0.74
N LYS A 286 23.47 -29.31 0.64
CA LYS A 286 24.09 -29.92 1.82
C LYS A 286 24.73 -28.83 2.69
N GLU A 287 24.56 -28.93 4.00
CA GLU A 287 25.00 -27.95 5.00
C GLU A 287 26.44 -27.47 4.76
N LYS A 288 27.40 -28.37 4.47
CA LYS A 288 28.80 -28.06 4.17
C LYS A 288 28.99 -27.12 2.95
N ASN A 289 28.08 -27.14 1.99
CA ASN A 289 28.18 -26.32 0.78
C ASN A 289 27.41 -25.00 0.95
N LEU A 290 26.37 -24.97 1.75
CA LEU A 290 25.66 -23.73 2.11
C LEU A 290 26.59 -22.75 2.84
N TRP A 291 27.44 -23.23 3.76
CA TRP A 291 28.44 -22.39 4.42
C TRP A 291 29.39 -21.69 3.44
N LYS A 292 29.79 -22.36 2.33
CA LYS A 292 30.66 -21.78 1.28
C LYS A 292 29.95 -20.72 0.42
N ILE A 293 28.63 -20.67 0.46
CA ILE A 293 27.84 -19.69 -0.30
C ILE A 293 27.60 -18.44 0.55
N PHE A 294 27.55 -18.58 1.87
CA PHE A 294 27.22 -17.50 2.81
C PHE A 294 28.45 -16.82 3.43
N TYR A 295 29.62 -17.42 3.33
CA TYR A 295 30.92 -16.89 3.82
C TYR A 295 31.98 -16.94 2.71
#